data_0ebf7ae3f2c644722bc54eb684ba5428
#
_entry.id   0ebf7ae3f2c644722bc54eb684ba5428
#
_cell.length_a   1.000
_cell.length_b   1.000
_cell.length_c   1.000
_cell.angle_alpha   90.00
_cell.angle_beta   90.00
_cell.angle_gamma   90.00
#
_symmetry.space_group_name_H-M   'P 1'
#
loop_
_entity.id
_entity.type
_entity.pdbx_description
1 polymer ?
#
loop_
_entity_poly.entity_id
_entity_poly.type
_entity_poly.pdbx_seq_one_letter_code
_entity_poly.pdbx_strand_id
1 'polypeptide(L)'
;GQNIGLVIYQSLYSRINDEGFLETPALKVLREVDPNVEALTGRIAHRDIFELDAKGNPTTKVIIKENELIDTDTAKKIEKFYGKIKKPVAVKPFLTGEVDYISPEMDERVIIADATASLDEHNNILNTRVAARHFGEMRSFHINDVTHMDVNLAQIFSPNTSLIPFVDHNDAVRASVATNQQRQALPLLKNDAPLVGTGLESDIMKMSHAVIKAE
;
A
#
# COMPACT_ATOMS: atom_id res chain seq x y z
N GLY A 1 -20.14 31.39 -9.61
CA GLY A 1 -18.98 31.31 -10.37
C GLY A 1 -19.03 30.41 -11.57
N GLN A 2 -18.27 30.79 -12.55
CA GLN A 2 -18.21 30.07 -13.82
C GLN A 2 -17.66 28.64 -13.71
N ASN A 3 -16.96 28.30 -12.62
CA ASN A 3 -16.27 27.02 -12.43
C ASN A 3 -16.85 26.19 -11.28
N ILE A 4 -18.09 26.39 -10.89
CA ILE A 4 -18.71 25.64 -9.81
C ILE A 4 -18.85 24.16 -10.23
N GLY A 5 -18.24 23.28 -9.45
CA GLY A 5 -18.33 21.82 -9.62
C GLY A 5 -17.60 21.26 -10.84
N LEU A 6 -16.88 22.06 -11.61
CA LEU A 6 -16.20 21.63 -12.84
C LEU A 6 -14.69 21.49 -12.72
N VAL A 7 -14.10 21.87 -11.59
CA VAL A 7 -12.65 21.80 -11.38
C VAL A 7 -12.33 20.65 -10.43
N ILE A 8 -11.58 19.67 -10.94
CA ILE A 8 -11.06 18.53 -10.18
C ILE A 8 -9.55 18.63 -10.17
N TYR A 9 -8.95 18.27 -9.03
CA TYR A 9 -7.50 18.22 -8.86
C TYR A 9 -7.04 16.78 -8.82
N GLN A 10 -5.88 16.53 -9.42
CA GLN A 10 -5.24 15.24 -9.39
C GLN A 10 -4.89 14.84 -7.94
N SER A 11 -5.15 13.59 -7.58
CA SER A 11 -4.83 13.06 -6.26
C SER A 11 -3.32 12.89 -6.07
N LEU A 12 -2.89 12.85 -4.80
CA LEU A 12 -1.49 12.58 -4.45
C LEU A 12 -1.02 11.24 -5.07
N TYR A 13 0.24 11.22 -5.50
CA TYR A 13 0.93 10.07 -6.10
C TYR A 13 0.34 9.56 -7.41
N SER A 14 -0.78 10.09 -7.89
CA SER A 14 -1.30 9.72 -9.20
C SER A 14 -0.43 10.30 -10.32
N ARG A 15 -0.38 9.59 -11.43
CA ARG A 15 0.33 10.01 -12.64
C ARG A 15 -0.53 9.79 -13.88
N ILE A 16 -0.13 10.39 -14.98
CA ILE A 16 -0.70 10.15 -16.30
C ILE A 16 0.25 9.19 -17.02
N ASN A 17 -0.27 8.09 -17.55
CA ASN A 17 0.52 7.14 -18.34
C ASN A 17 0.72 7.66 -19.79
N ASP A 18 1.51 6.92 -20.57
CA ASP A 18 1.83 7.28 -21.96
C ASP A 18 0.60 7.30 -22.88
N GLU A 19 -0.47 6.61 -22.49
CA GLU A 19 -1.74 6.55 -23.21
C GLU A 19 -2.71 7.68 -22.82
N GLY A 20 -2.36 8.49 -21.81
CA GLY A 20 -3.15 9.61 -21.33
C GLY A 20 -4.15 9.26 -20.21
N PHE A 21 -4.11 8.06 -19.64
CA PHE A 21 -4.95 7.66 -18.52
C PHE A 21 -4.29 7.97 -17.16
N LEU A 22 -5.13 8.32 -16.19
CA LEU A 22 -4.69 8.46 -14.81
C LEU A 22 -4.44 7.08 -14.19
N GLU A 23 -3.29 6.94 -13.55
CA GLU A 23 -2.91 5.76 -12.77
C GLU A 23 -2.65 6.15 -11.32
N THR A 24 -2.95 5.23 -10.41
CA THR A 24 -2.70 5.41 -8.99
C THR A 24 -1.79 4.29 -8.48
N PRO A 25 -0.80 4.56 -7.62
CA PRO A 25 0.08 3.53 -7.11
C PRO A 25 -0.62 2.69 -6.04
N ALA A 26 -0.35 1.40 -6.06
CA ALA A 26 -0.76 0.46 -5.04
C ALA A 26 0.38 -0.52 -4.76
N LEU A 27 0.53 -0.93 -3.51
CA LEU A 27 1.51 -1.91 -3.09
C LEU A 27 0.97 -3.31 -3.32
N LYS A 28 1.79 -4.17 -3.90
CA LYS A 28 1.42 -5.55 -4.20
C LYS A 28 1.36 -6.40 -2.93
N VAL A 29 0.30 -7.18 -2.79
CA VAL A 29 0.12 -8.18 -1.72
C VAL A 29 0.42 -9.57 -2.29
N LEU A 30 1.42 -10.23 -1.72
CA LEU A 30 1.80 -11.61 -2.09
C LEU A 30 1.34 -12.61 -1.02
N ARG A 31 1.14 -13.85 -1.46
CA ARG A 31 0.74 -15.00 -0.63
C ARG A 31 1.67 -16.18 -0.78
N GLU A 32 2.62 -16.06 -1.68
CA GLU A 32 3.63 -17.05 -1.96
C GLU A 32 4.98 -16.37 -2.07
N VAL A 33 6.01 -17.06 -1.63
CA VAL A 33 7.40 -16.58 -1.71
C VAL A 33 8.27 -17.68 -2.30
N ASP A 34 9.33 -17.24 -2.97
CA ASP A 34 10.37 -18.13 -3.41
C ASP A 34 11.04 -18.82 -2.21
N PRO A 35 11.43 -20.09 -2.34
CA PRO A 35 12.01 -20.87 -1.25
C PRO A 35 13.47 -20.48 -0.98
N ASN A 36 13.73 -19.22 -0.68
CA ASN A 36 15.02 -18.71 -0.23
C ASN A 36 14.93 -18.17 1.18
N VAL A 37 16.04 -18.18 1.94
CA VAL A 37 16.06 -17.79 3.34
C VAL A 37 15.60 -16.36 3.55
N GLU A 38 16.02 -15.43 2.67
CA GLU A 38 15.69 -13.99 2.81
C GLU A 38 14.19 -13.72 2.65
N ALA A 39 13.55 -14.34 1.66
CA ALA A 39 12.13 -14.14 1.40
C ALA A 39 11.23 -14.85 2.43
N LEU A 40 11.69 -15.95 3.00
CA LEU A 40 10.94 -16.76 3.98
C LEU A 40 11.03 -16.23 5.40
N THR A 41 12.17 -15.67 5.79
CA THR A 41 12.38 -15.19 7.17
C THR A 41 11.40 -14.06 7.51
N GLY A 42 10.71 -14.20 8.66
CA GLY A 42 9.71 -13.24 9.12
C GLY A 42 8.33 -13.42 8.49
N ARG A 43 8.12 -14.45 7.65
CA ARG A 43 6.79 -14.78 7.10
C ARG A 43 6.04 -15.73 8.04
N ILE A 44 4.72 -15.73 7.92
CA ILE A 44 3.84 -16.63 8.69
C ILE A 44 3.34 -17.73 7.75
N ALA A 45 3.50 -18.98 8.14
CA ALA A 45 3.04 -20.11 7.33
C ALA A 45 1.51 -20.08 7.17
N HIS A 46 1.03 -20.17 5.92
CA HIS A 46 -0.41 -20.20 5.62
C HIS A 46 -1.05 -21.56 5.91
N ARG A 47 -0.25 -22.61 5.86
CA ARG A 47 -0.63 -24.02 6.14
C ARG A 47 0.58 -24.78 6.62
N ASP A 48 0.38 -25.99 7.13
CA ASP A 48 1.47 -26.88 7.50
C ASP A 48 2.43 -27.11 6.33
N ILE A 49 3.72 -26.88 6.55
CA ILE A 49 4.78 -27.08 5.56
C ILE A 49 5.49 -28.38 5.93
N PHE A 50 5.51 -29.31 4.98
CA PHE A 50 6.08 -30.64 5.13
C PHE A 50 7.45 -30.78 4.47
N GLU A 51 8.30 -31.69 4.96
CA GLU A 51 9.47 -32.09 4.21
C GLU A 51 9.04 -32.72 2.89
N LEU A 52 9.80 -32.47 1.81
CA LEU A 52 9.55 -33.04 0.49
C LEU A 52 10.47 -34.23 0.25
N ASP A 53 9.95 -35.27 -0.39
CA ASP A 53 10.75 -36.40 -0.86
C ASP A 53 11.56 -36.00 -2.12
N ALA A 54 12.37 -36.92 -2.63
CA ALA A 54 13.18 -36.71 -3.84
C ALA A 54 12.34 -36.44 -5.11
N LYS A 55 11.04 -36.72 -5.09
CA LYS A 55 10.09 -36.49 -6.19
C LYS A 55 9.25 -35.21 -5.99
N GLY A 56 9.45 -34.49 -4.88
CA GLY A 56 8.72 -33.25 -4.56
C GLY A 56 7.35 -33.46 -3.93
N ASN A 57 7.03 -34.64 -3.45
CA ASN A 57 5.80 -34.92 -2.73
C ASN A 57 5.99 -34.65 -1.24
N PRO A 58 4.94 -34.13 -0.54
CA PRO A 58 5.01 -33.92 0.90
C PRO A 58 5.11 -35.26 1.65
N THR A 59 6.02 -35.32 2.61
CA THR A 59 6.17 -36.44 3.53
C THR A 59 5.25 -36.26 4.74
N THR A 60 5.32 -37.17 5.72
CA THR A 60 4.56 -37.07 6.99
C THR A 60 5.22 -36.16 8.02
N LYS A 61 6.44 -35.67 7.77
CA LYS A 61 7.16 -34.80 8.69
C LYS A 61 6.84 -33.34 8.45
N VAL A 62 6.32 -32.68 9.46
CA VAL A 62 6.04 -31.25 9.45
C VAL A 62 7.32 -30.48 9.77
N ILE A 63 7.67 -29.49 8.96
CA ILE A 63 8.77 -28.55 9.20
C ILE A 63 8.27 -27.43 10.12
N ILE A 64 7.09 -26.87 9.78
CA ILE A 64 6.44 -25.79 10.53
C ILE A 64 4.92 -25.93 10.39
N LYS A 65 4.19 -25.58 11.43
CA LYS A 65 2.73 -25.63 11.46
C LYS A 65 2.11 -24.34 10.91
N GLU A 66 0.85 -24.45 10.55
CA GLU A 66 0.02 -23.30 10.17
C GLU A 66 0.04 -22.23 11.27
N ASN A 67 0.08 -20.96 10.85
CA ASN A 67 0.11 -19.76 11.71
C ASN A 67 1.39 -19.56 12.54
N GLU A 68 2.42 -20.35 12.33
CA GLU A 68 3.72 -20.15 13.01
C GLU A 68 4.62 -19.22 12.16
N LEU A 69 5.43 -18.42 12.86
CA LEU A 69 6.42 -17.53 12.25
C LEU A 69 7.63 -18.34 11.76
N ILE A 70 8.03 -18.12 10.53
CA ILE A 70 9.21 -18.76 9.92
C ILE A 70 10.45 -18.00 10.38
N ASP A 71 11.22 -18.60 11.27
CA ASP A 71 12.53 -18.10 11.68
C ASP A 71 13.63 -18.50 10.68
N THR A 72 14.82 -17.94 10.86
CA THR A 72 15.96 -18.17 9.94
C THR A 72 16.35 -19.64 9.84
N ASP A 73 16.25 -20.40 10.93
CA ASP A 73 16.65 -21.82 10.93
C ASP A 73 15.60 -22.70 10.23
N THR A 74 14.33 -22.38 10.42
CA THR A 74 13.22 -23.02 9.70
C THR A 74 13.27 -22.67 8.22
N ALA A 75 13.57 -21.41 7.87
CA ALA A 75 13.75 -20.96 6.49
C ALA A 75 14.85 -21.76 5.77
N LYS A 76 16.00 -22.00 6.40
CA LYS A 76 17.07 -22.87 5.84
C LYS A 76 16.60 -24.30 5.59
N LYS A 77 15.77 -24.86 6.48
CA LYS A 77 15.20 -26.20 6.27
C LYS A 77 14.26 -26.20 5.08
N ILE A 78 13.38 -25.22 4.98
CA ILE A 78 12.46 -25.09 3.82
C ILE A 78 13.24 -24.94 2.53
N GLU A 79 14.22 -24.06 2.46
CA GLU A 79 15.08 -23.86 1.28
C GLU A 79 15.74 -25.14 0.84
N LYS A 80 16.23 -25.96 1.76
CA LYS A 80 16.87 -27.26 1.46
C LYS A 80 15.95 -28.22 0.70
N PHE A 81 14.66 -28.24 1.00
CA PHE A 81 13.68 -29.14 0.38
C PHE A 81 12.99 -28.50 -0.83
N TYR A 82 12.52 -27.27 -0.70
CA TYR A 82 11.73 -26.56 -1.71
C TYR A 82 12.59 -25.85 -2.76
N GLY A 83 13.77 -25.38 -2.40
CA GLY A 83 14.70 -24.68 -3.29
C GLY A 83 15.19 -25.52 -4.46
N LYS A 84 15.38 -26.83 -4.25
CA LYS A 84 15.78 -27.78 -5.30
C LYS A 84 14.75 -27.89 -6.43
N ILE A 85 13.49 -27.74 -6.10
CA ILE A 85 12.35 -27.95 -7.02
C ILE A 85 11.80 -26.57 -7.47
N LYS A 86 12.31 -25.47 -6.90
CA LYS A 86 11.79 -24.10 -7.11
C LYS A 86 10.28 -24.01 -6.87
N LYS A 87 9.79 -24.72 -5.86
CA LYS A 87 8.38 -24.73 -5.52
C LYS A 87 8.08 -23.57 -4.57
N PRO A 88 7.21 -22.62 -4.94
CA PRO A 88 6.87 -21.51 -4.05
C PRO A 88 6.23 -22.02 -2.76
N VAL A 89 6.45 -21.28 -1.70
CA VAL A 89 5.94 -21.58 -0.34
C VAL A 89 4.78 -20.65 -0.05
N ALA A 90 3.63 -21.25 0.29
CA ALA A 90 2.45 -20.51 0.66
C ALA A 90 2.61 -19.90 2.07
N VAL A 91 2.51 -18.58 2.15
CA VAL A 91 2.58 -17.79 3.39
C VAL A 91 1.30 -16.97 3.55
N LYS A 92 1.08 -16.44 4.74
CA LYS A 92 -0.01 -15.46 4.93
C LYS A 92 0.23 -14.23 4.08
N PRO A 93 -0.84 -13.56 3.64
CA PRO A 93 -0.73 -12.35 2.84
C PRO A 93 0.16 -11.31 3.52
N PHE A 94 1.12 -10.79 2.76
CA PHE A 94 2.04 -9.75 3.21
C PHE A 94 2.22 -8.68 2.15
N LEU A 95 2.56 -7.48 2.62
CA LEU A 95 2.79 -6.32 1.78
C LEU A 95 4.23 -6.33 1.27
N THR A 96 4.40 -6.16 -0.03
CA THR A 96 5.72 -6.01 -0.65
C THR A 96 6.10 -4.55 -0.77
N GLY A 97 7.39 -4.28 -1.07
CA GLY A 97 7.83 -2.94 -1.47
C GLY A 97 7.59 -2.64 -2.95
N GLU A 98 7.00 -3.57 -3.71
CA GLU A 98 6.71 -3.36 -5.13
C GLU A 98 5.46 -2.50 -5.30
N VAL A 99 5.60 -1.45 -6.11
CA VAL A 99 4.51 -0.53 -6.44
C VAL A 99 4.04 -0.81 -7.87
N ASP A 100 2.79 -1.20 -7.99
CA ASP A 100 2.11 -1.29 -9.27
C ASP A 100 1.25 -0.03 -9.48
N TYR A 101 1.30 0.52 -10.69
CA TYR A 101 0.42 1.63 -11.05
C TYR A 101 -0.84 1.07 -11.70
N ILE A 102 -1.95 1.27 -11.02
CA ILE A 102 -3.26 0.72 -11.40
C ILE A 102 -3.96 1.70 -12.33
N SER A 103 -4.18 1.27 -13.56
CA SER A 103 -5.01 1.98 -14.54
C SER A 103 -6.50 1.70 -14.31
N PRO A 104 -7.42 2.51 -14.88
CA PRO A 104 -8.86 2.27 -14.75
C PRO A 104 -9.31 0.88 -15.22
N GLU A 105 -8.67 0.32 -16.25
CA GLU A 105 -8.96 -1.03 -16.73
C GLU A 105 -8.51 -2.10 -15.72
N MET A 106 -7.37 -1.90 -15.07
CA MET A 106 -6.86 -2.81 -14.05
C MET A 106 -7.68 -2.74 -12.76
N ASP A 107 -8.22 -1.58 -12.40
CA ASP A 107 -9.02 -1.36 -11.19
C ASP A 107 -10.24 -2.29 -11.12
N GLU A 108 -10.82 -2.64 -12.25
CA GLU A 108 -11.92 -3.60 -12.33
C GLU A 108 -11.50 -5.05 -11.99
N ARG A 109 -10.21 -5.38 -12.11
CA ARG A 109 -9.68 -6.74 -11.94
C ARG A 109 -9.04 -6.97 -10.58
N VAL A 110 -8.74 -5.91 -9.86
CA VAL A 110 -8.00 -5.96 -8.60
C VAL A 110 -8.90 -5.65 -7.41
N ILE A 111 -8.52 -6.15 -6.25
CA ILE A 111 -9.13 -5.80 -4.97
C ILE A 111 -8.06 -5.06 -4.17
N ILE A 112 -8.30 -3.77 -3.91
CA ILE A 112 -7.32 -2.89 -3.30
C ILE A 112 -7.75 -2.58 -1.86
N ALA A 113 -6.98 -3.06 -0.89
CA ALA A 113 -7.22 -2.79 0.52
C ALA A 113 -6.83 -1.35 0.89
N ASP A 114 -7.54 -0.82 1.86
CA ASP A 114 -7.21 0.45 2.47
C ASP A 114 -5.90 0.35 3.27
N ALA A 115 -5.11 1.42 3.28
CA ALA A 115 -3.86 1.53 4.03
C ALA A 115 -4.02 1.51 5.57
N THR A 116 -5.25 1.36 6.09
CA THR A 116 -5.53 1.21 7.53
C THR A 116 -5.32 -0.20 8.07
N ALA A 117 -5.06 -1.19 7.21
CA ALA A 117 -4.83 -2.57 7.65
C ALA A 117 -3.62 -2.66 8.60
N SER A 118 -3.77 -3.46 9.67
CA SER A 118 -2.70 -3.65 10.65
C SER A 118 -1.60 -4.55 10.08
N LEU A 119 -0.37 -4.06 10.14
CA LEU A 119 0.83 -4.77 9.71
C LEU A 119 1.71 -5.11 10.91
N ASP A 120 2.46 -6.20 10.83
CA ASP A 120 3.53 -6.50 11.77
C ASP A 120 4.88 -5.87 11.31
N GLU A 121 5.95 -6.13 12.06
CA GLU A 121 7.30 -5.64 11.75
C GLU A 121 7.86 -6.17 10.44
N HIS A 122 7.31 -7.26 9.92
CA HIS A 122 7.69 -7.91 8.67
C HIS A 122 6.69 -7.64 7.52
N ASN A 123 5.78 -6.67 7.70
CA ASN A 123 4.72 -6.34 6.75
C ASN A 123 3.71 -7.48 6.48
N ASN A 124 3.58 -8.46 7.39
CA ASN A 124 2.49 -9.42 7.30
C ASN A 124 1.18 -8.75 7.74
N ILE A 125 0.09 -9.03 7.02
CA ILE A 125 -1.21 -8.43 7.32
C ILE A 125 -1.89 -9.28 8.40
N LEU A 126 -2.19 -8.63 9.54
CA LEU A 126 -2.73 -9.32 10.71
C LEU A 126 -4.25 -9.51 10.66
N ASN A 127 -4.94 -8.67 9.92
CA ASN A 127 -6.39 -8.69 9.83
C ASN A 127 -6.87 -9.85 8.96
N THR A 128 -7.89 -10.58 9.41
CA THR A 128 -8.57 -11.60 8.60
C THR A 128 -9.46 -10.99 7.53
N ARG A 129 -10.08 -9.85 7.84
CA ARG A 129 -10.91 -9.08 6.92
C ARG A 129 -10.47 -7.63 6.95
N VAL A 130 -10.47 -7.00 5.78
CA VAL A 130 -10.06 -5.61 5.58
C VAL A 130 -11.09 -4.88 4.75
N ALA A 131 -11.20 -3.57 4.94
CA ALA A 131 -11.92 -2.71 4.02
C ALA A 131 -11.12 -2.63 2.72
N ALA A 132 -11.77 -2.90 1.61
CA ALA A 132 -11.14 -2.85 0.30
C ALA A 132 -12.15 -2.39 -0.76
N ARG A 133 -11.65 -1.79 -1.83
CA ARG A 133 -12.46 -1.40 -2.97
C ARG A 133 -12.33 -2.39 -4.12
N HIS A 134 -13.43 -2.61 -4.79
CA HIS A 134 -13.52 -3.39 -6.01
C HIS A 134 -14.66 -2.83 -6.84
N PHE A 135 -14.47 -2.61 -8.13
CA PHE A 135 -15.44 -1.92 -9.00
C PHE A 135 -15.93 -0.57 -8.44
N GLY A 136 -15.05 0.21 -7.81
CA GLY A 136 -15.40 1.50 -7.20
C GLY A 136 -16.22 1.43 -5.92
N GLU A 137 -16.58 0.24 -5.42
CA GLU A 137 -17.36 0.06 -4.20
C GLU A 137 -16.46 -0.41 -3.04
N MET A 138 -16.61 0.25 -1.89
CA MET A 138 -15.95 -0.16 -0.65
C MET A 138 -16.76 -1.25 0.05
N ARG A 139 -16.10 -2.40 0.27
CA ARG A 139 -16.69 -3.55 0.99
C ARG A 139 -15.65 -4.19 1.90
N SER A 140 -16.11 -5.07 2.80
CA SER A 140 -15.22 -5.91 3.60
C SER A 140 -14.90 -7.20 2.85
N PHE A 141 -13.62 -7.39 2.53
CA PHE A 141 -13.09 -8.58 1.86
C PHE A 141 -12.28 -9.44 2.83
N HIS A 142 -12.18 -10.73 2.54
CA HIS A 142 -11.21 -11.59 3.20
C HIS A 142 -9.82 -11.26 2.67
N ILE A 143 -8.81 -11.26 3.56
CA ILE A 143 -7.46 -10.84 3.18
C ILE A 143 -6.87 -11.69 2.05
N ASN A 144 -7.28 -12.95 1.94
CA ASN A 144 -6.85 -13.83 0.85
C ASN A 144 -7.33 -13.41 -0.53
N ASP A 145 -8.35 -12.57 -0.63
CA ASP A 145 -8.90 -12.08 -1.90
C ASP A 145 -8.23 -10.77 -2.34
N VAL A 146 -7.60 -10.06 -1.41
CA VAL A 146 -6.95 -8.78 -1.65
C VAL A 146 -5.69 -8.97 -2.48
N THR A 147 -5.53 -8.18 -3.54
CA THR A 147 -4.38 -8.24 -4.45
C THR A 147 -3.39 -7.11 -4.21
N HIS A 148 -3.87 -5.96 -3.80
CA HIS A 148 -3.08 -4.75 -3.58
C HIS A 148 -3.55 -4.01 -2.33
N MET A 149 -2.74 -3.06 -1.87
CA MET A 149 -3.06 -2.15 -0.78
C MET A 149 -2.68 -0.73 -1.17
N ASP A 150 -3.46 0.25 -0.76
CA ASP A 150 -3.14 1.66 -0.95
C ASP A 150 -1.81 2.01 -0.25
N VAL A 151 -1.03 2.88 -0.87
CA VAL A 151 0.28 3.30 -0.34
C VAL A 151 0.12 4.16 0.92
N ASN A 152 -0.87 5.05 0.91
CA ASN A 152 -1.12 6.00 2.00
C ASN A 152 -2.58 6.43 2.02
N LEU A 153 -3.13 6.70 3.20
CA LEU A 153 -4.47 7.24 3.37
C LEU A 153 -4.69 8.58 2.66
N ALA A 154 -3.65 9.42 2.61
CA ALA A 154 -3.71 10.71 1.93
C ALA A 154 -3.82 10.60 0.40
N GLN A 155 -3.71 9.40 -0.16
CA GLN A 155 -3.78 9.14 -1.60
C GLN A 155 -5.12 9.51 -2.23
N ILE A 156 -6.19 9.58 -1.43
CA ILE A 156 -7.52 10.03 -1.88
C ILE A 156 -7.62 11.55 -2.04
N PHE A 157 -6.69 12.32 -1.47
CA PHE A 157 -6.71 13.77 -1.47
C PHE A 157 -5.81 14.36 -2.54
N SER A 158 -6.15 15.58 -2.98
CA SER A 158 -5.23 16.40 -3.76
C SER A 158 -4.09 16.94 -2.88
N PRO A 159 -2.97 17.41 -3.45
CA PRO A 159 -1.89 18.02 -2.69
C PRO A 159 -2.34 19.14 -1.77
N ASN A 160 -3.23 20.02 -2.24
CA ASN A 160 -3.74 21.12 -1.41
C ASN A 160 -4.61 20.64 -0.24
N THR A 161 -5.47 19.66 -0.49
CA THR A 161 -6.33 19.09 0.57
C THR A 161 -5.52 18.36 1.61
N SER A 162 -4.45 17.69 1.21
CA SER A 162 -3.57 16.95 2.14
C SER A 162 -2.73 17.86 3.05
N LEU A 163 -2.67 19.15 2.76
CA LEU A 163 -2.05 20.17 3.63
C LEU A 163 -2.98 20.71 4.72
N ILE A 164 -4.24 20.30 4.75
CA ILE A 164 -5.19 20.71 5.80
C ILE A 164 -4.99 19.83 7.02
N PRO A 165 -4.56 20.38 8.18
CA PRO A 165 -4.45 19.59 9.40
C PRO A 165 -5.80 19.03 9.83
N PHE A 166 -5.84 17.77 10.28
CA PHE A 166 -7.06 17.08 10.73
C PHE A 166 -8.20 17.12 9.70
N VAL A 167 -7.88 16.96 8.43
CA VAL A 167 -8.86 16.99 7.33
C VAL A 167 -9.97 15.97 7.49
N ASP A 168 -9.68 14.81 8.08
CA ASP A 168 -10.61 13.73 8.38
C ASP A 168 -11.66 14.10 9.45
N HIS A 169 -11.43 15.14 10.24
CA HIS A 169 -12.40 15.72 11.18
C HIS A 169 -13.29 16.78 10.56
N ASN A 170 -13.09 17.14 9.30
CA ASN A 170 -13.89 18.12 8.58
C ASN A 170 -14.98 17.45 7.73
N ASP A 171 -16.11 18.14 7.61
CA ASP A 171 -17.09 17.80 6.58
C ASP A 171 -16.52 18.03 5.18
N ALA A 172 -16.91 17.22 4.21
CA ALA A 172 -16.38 17.29 2.83
C ALA A 172 -16.56 18.65 2.18
N VAL A 173 -17.69 19.30 2.43
CA VAL A 173 -17.96 20.68 1.92
C VAL A 173 -16.98 21.68 2.53
N ARG A 174 -16.72 21.60 3.82
CA ARG A 174 -15.80 22.50 4.52
C ARG A 174 -14.35 22.26 4.15
N ALA A 175 -13.96 21.01 3.91
CA ALA A 175 -12.64 20.66 3.36
C ALA A 175 -12.44 21.29 1.98
N SER A 176 -13.46 21.27 1.13
CA SER A 176 -13.43 21.92 -0.20
C SER A 176 -13.29 23.44 -0.08
N VAL A 177 -13.99 24.07 0.85
CA VAL A 177 -13.85 25.51 1.13
C VAL A 177 -12.43 25.83 1.59
N ALA A 178 -11.88 25.07 2.54
CA ALA A 178 -10.52 25.27 3.05
C ALA A 178 -9.47 25.11 1.94
N THR A 179 -9.62 24.12 1.07
CA THR A 179 -8.76 23.93 -0.11
C THR A 179 -8.78 25.16 -1.03
N ASN A 180 -9.96 25.72 -1.28
CA ASN A 180 -10.10 26.95 -2.07
C ASN A 180 -9.41 28.15 -1.40
N GLN A 181 -9.56 28.31 -0.09
CA GLN A 181 -8.90 29.37 0.66
C GLN A 181 -7.38 29.28 0.63
N GLN A 182 -6.82 28.09 0.74
CA GLN A 182 -5.37 27.87 0.62
C GLN A 182 -4.82 28.35 -0.74
N ARG A 183 -5.54 28.10 -1.84
CA ARG A 183 -5.13 28.53 -3.17
C ARG A 183 -5.23 30.05 -3.40
N GLN A 184 -6.04 30.72 -2.61
CA GLN A 184 -6.22 32.16 -2.66
C GLN A 184 -5.38 32.92 -1.61
N ALA A 185 -4.53 32.18 -0.86
CA ALA A 185 -3.67 32.78 0.16
C ALA A 185 -2.64 33.73 -0.47
N LEU A 186 -2.46 34.88 0.17
CA LEU A 186 -1.44 35.86 -0.21
C LEU A 186 -0.24 35.72 0.72
N PRO A 187 1.00 35.73 0.19
CA PRO A 187 2.19 35.68 1.02
C PRO A 187 2.33 36.99 1.82
N LEU A 188 2.70 36.86 3.08
CA LEU A 188 3.00 37.98 3.95
C LEU A 188 4.43 38.48 3.73
N LEU A 189 4.74 39.73 4.09
CA LEU A 189 6.11 40.28 4.08
C LEU A 189 7.05 39.47 4.98
N LYS A 190 6.54 38.96 6.09
CA LYS A 190 7.23 38.05 6.99
C LYS A 190 6.28 36.90 7.30
N ASN A 191 6.65 35.73 6.86
CA ASN A 191 5.89 34.51 7.10
C ASN A 191 6.39 33.81 8.37
N ASP A 192 5.45 33.32 9.18
CA ASP A 192 5.73 32.46 10.32
C ASP A 192 5.41 31.00 9.95
N ALA A 193 6.18 30.06 10.55
CA ALA A 193 5.90 28.66 10.39
C ALA A 193 4.59 28.27 11.10
N PRO A 194 3.75 27.41 10.50
CA PRO A 194 2.53 26.94 11.14
C PRO A 194 2.86 26.12 12.40
N LEU A 195 2.07 26.31 13.47
CA LEU A 195 2.22 25.55 14.72
C LEU A 195 1.82 24.07 14.55
N VAL A 196 0.92 23.79 13.63
CA VAL A 196 0.41 22.44 13.33
C VAL A 196 0.49 22.23 11.82
N GLY A 197 1.11 21.14 11.42
CA GLY A 197 1.24 20.71 10.03
C GLY A 197 0.86 19.25 9.84
N THR A 198 0.81 18.81 8.60
CA THR A 198 0.50 17.41 8.23
C THR A 198 1.75 16.53 8.06
N GLY A 199 2.92 17.15 8.02
CA GLY A 199 4.19 16.47 7.72
C GLY A 199 4.46 16.29 6.22
N LEU A 200 3.51 16.58 5.35
CA LEU A 200 3.64 16.46 3.88
C LEU A 200 4.15 17.75 3.22
N GLU A 201 4.24 18.84 3.96
CA GLU A 201 4.59 20.17 3.43
C GLU A 201 5.93 20.16 2.71
N SER A 202 6.95 19.56 3.34
CA SER A 202 8.30 19.46 2.79
C SER A 202 8.35 18.65 1.49
N ASP A 203 7.60 17.58 1.42
CA ASP A 203 7.62 16.67 0.26
C ASP A 203 6.84 17.24 -0.91
N ILE A 204 5.71 17.86 -0.63
CA ILE A 204 4.91 18.58 -1.65
C ILE A 204 5.72 19.74 -2.24
N MET A 205 6.42 20.50 -1.40
CA MET A 205 7.27 21.61 -1.89
C MET A 205 8.43 21.11 -2.75
N LYS A 206 9.06 19.99 -2.39
CA LYS A 206 10.11 19.37 -3.22
C LYS A 206 9.56 18.89 -4.56
N MET A 207 8.40 18.20 -4.56
CA MET A 207 7.77 17.66 -5.77
C MET A 207 7.26 18.76 -6.70
N SER A 208 6.84 19.91 -6.16
CA SER A 208 6.38 21.06 -6.96
C SER A 208 7.48 21.76 -7.74
N HIS A 209 8.75 21.44 -7.49
CA HIS A 209 9.93 22.13 -8.03
C HIS A 209 9.95 23.65 -7.77
N ALA A 210 9.15 24.13 -6.82
CA ALA A 210 9.10 25.55 -6.45
C ALA A 210 10.28 25.96 -5.54
N VAL A 211 10.99 24.98 -4.99
CA VAL A 211 12.15 25.18 -4.10
C VAL A 211 13.41 24.63 -4.74
N ILE A 212 14.43 25.50 -4.79
CA ILE A 212 15.77 25.11 -5.20
C ILE A 212 16.54 24.68 -3.95
N LYS A 213 17.04 23.44 -3.94
CA LYS A 213 17.96 22.96 -2.90
C LYS A 213 19.40 23.22 -3.33
N ALA A 214 20.21 23.73 -2.41
CA ALA A 214 21.64 23.65 -2.55
C ALA A 214 22.09 22.19 -2.33
N GLU A 215 22.95 21.69 -3.21
CA GLU A 215 23.62 20.40 -3.10
C GLU A 215 24.77 20.47 -2.10
#